data_4e8939c410bf4ae6cc1950ff86a77891
#
_entry.id   4e8939c410bf4ae6cc1950ff86a77891
#
_cell.length_a   1.000
_cell.length_b   1.000
_cell.length_c   1.000
_cell.angle_alpha   90.00
_cell.angle_beta   90.00
_cell.angle_gamma   90.00
#
_symmetry.space_group_name_H-M   'P 1'
#
loop_
_entity.id
_entity.type
_entity.pdbx_description
1 polymer ?
#
loop_
_entity_poly.entity_id
_entity_poly.type
_entity_poly.pdbx_seq_one_letter_code
_entity_poly.pdbx_strand_id
1 'polypeptide(L)'
;NVVNRDFGDWTFPVGWFQSVNSLAIITLAPVIAWIWVRMGRANPSIPRKFGLGIMFNGLAFLLLMIALSGMVSDAGKIPFWTLFMVYVIQSVGELCLSPIGLSMVTKLAPVRLVGFGMGGWFLSTAIGNNLSGIFASSVSGEGGLSAASALSGYTFGFWVLISAGALLFLIAPLIQRLMHGVK
;
A
#
# COMPACT_ATOMS: atom_id res chain seq x y z
N ASN A 1 -8.49 8.46 -15.93
CA ASN A 1 -9.72 9.16 -16.38
C ASN A 1 -10.34 10.05 -15.30
N VAL A 2 -10.18 9.75 -14.00
CA VAL A 2 -10.78 10.47 -12.86
C VAL A 2 -9.87 11.55 -12.27
N VAL A 3 -8.67 11.73 -12.76
CA VAL A 3 -7.67 12.69 -12.25
C VAL A 3 -7.39 13.75 -13.30
N ASN A 4 -7.36 15.01 -12.88
CA ASN A 4 -6.94 16.10 -13.75
C ASN A 4 -5.41 16.02 -13.94
N ARG A 5 -4.96 15.82 -15.18
CA ARG A 5 -3.56 15.70 -15.57
C ARG A 5 -3.14 16.75 -16.61
N ASP A 6 -4.04 17.67 -16.90
CA ASP A 6 -3.86 18.65 -17.96
C ASP A 6 -3.25 19.94 -17.36
N PHE A 7 -2.10 20.34 -17.87
CA PHE A 7 -1.33 21.53 -17.48
C PHE A 7 -1.13 22.43 -18.70
N GLY A 8 -2.25 22.99 -19.22
CA GLY A 8 -2.23 23.79 -20.45
C GLY A 8 -1.97 22.91 -21.69
N ASP A 9 -0.89 23.16 -22.37
CA ASP A 9 -0.52 22.43 -23.62
C ASP A 9 0.08 21.04 -23.37
N TRP A 10 0.21 20.62 -22.10
CA TRP A 10 0.85 19.36 -21.75
C TRP A 10 0.02 18.51 -20.80
N THR A 11 -0.10 17.21 -21.09
CA THR A 11 -0.80 16.24 -20.24
C THR A 11 0.20 15.31 -19.57
N PHE A 12 0.14 15.22 -18.24
CA PHE A 12 1.02 14.36 -17.44
C PHE A 12 0.79 12.88 -17.78
N PRO A 13 1.84 12.12 -18.22
CA PRO A 13 1.69 10.71 -18.57
C PRO A 13 1.36 9.87 -17.33
N VAL A 14 0.36 8.97 -17.44
CA VAL A 14 -0.08 8.10 -16.32
C VAL A 14 1.06 7.26 -15.77
N GLY A 15 1.93 6.74 -16.64
CA GLY A 15 3.06 5.90 -16.23
C GLY A 15 4.05 6.61 -15.29
N TRP A 16 4.13 7.92 -15.34
CA TRP A 16 5.04 8.69 -14.48
C TRP A 16 4.62 8.68 -13.00
N PHE A 17 3.35 8.40 -12.70
CA PHE A 17 2.93 8.20 -11.31
C PHE A 17 3.62 6.99 -10.64
N GLN A 18 3.97 5.96 -11.42
CA GLN A 18 4.77 4.84 -10.91
C GLN A 18 6.18 5.28 -10.51
N SER A 19 6.76 6.26 -11.22
CA SER A 19 8.05 6.86 -10.85
C SER A 19 7.96 7.64 -9.54
N VAL A 20 6.80 8.23 -9.22
CA VAL A 20 6.54 8.88 -7.92
C VAL A 20 6.69 7.87 -6.78
N ASN A 21 6.13 6.65 -6.93
CA ASN A 21 6.30 5.59 -5.94
C ASN A 21 7.78 5.25 -5.74
N SER A 22 8.52 4.99 -6.81
CA SER A 22 9.96 4.66 -6.73
C SER A 22 10.77 5.79 -6.07
N LEU A 23 10.51 7.05 -6.44
CA LEU A 23 11.17 8.21 -5.83
C LEU A 23 10.81 8.34 -4.34
N ALA A 24 9.54 8.16 -3.99
CA ALA A 24 9.09 8.18 -2.60
C ALA A 24 9.76 7.06 -1.78
N ILE A 25 9.88 5.85 -2.32
CA ILE A 25 10.59 4.75 -1.65
C ILE A 25 12.05 5.12 -1.39
N ILE A 26 12.77 5.62 -2.40
CA ILE A 26 14.19 5.98 -2.27
C ILE A 26 14.38 7.09 -1.22
N THR A 27 13.51 8.08 -1.20
CA THR A 27 13.62 9.22 -0.28
C THR A 27 13.13 8.91 1.13
N LEU A 28 12.05 8.13 1.26
CA LEU A 28 11.44 7.82 2.55
C LEU A 28 12.08 6.62 3.26
N ALA A 29 12.72 5.69 2.53
CA ALA A 29 13.33 4.52 3.15
C ALA A 29 14.34 4.87 4.26
N PRO A 30 15.31 5.79 4.05
CA PRO A 30 16.24 6.16 5.11
C PRO A 30 15.54 6.86 6.29
N VAL A 31 14.49 7.64 6.03
CA VAL A 31 13.71 8.33 7.06
C VAL A 31 12.96 7.31 7.93
N ILE A 32 12.27 6.37 7.31
CA ILE A 32 11.54 5.31 8.01
C ILE A 32 12.48 4.39 8.76
N ALA A 33 13.62 4.02 8.17
CA ALA A 33 14.65 3.23 8.85
C ALA A 33 15.17 3.98 10.09
N TRP A 34 15.46 5.27 9.97
CA TRP A 34 15.88 6.12 11.10
C TRP A 34 14.81 6.18 12.20
N ILE A 35 13.52 6.33 11.85
CA ILE A 35 12.41 6.30 12.81
C ILE A 35 12.41 4.99 13.57
N TRP A 36 12.49 3.84 12.87
CA TRP A 36 12.50 2.52 13.53
C TRP A 36 13.68 2.35 14.48
N VAL A 37 14.86 2.81 14.08
CA VAL A 37 16.07 2.76 14.94
C VAL A 37 15.90 3.66 16.16
N ARG A 38 15.40 4.88 15.96
CA ARG A 38 15.21 5.84 17.07
C ARG A 38 14.16 5.41 18.08
N MET A 39 13.16 4.66 17.67
CA MET A 39 12.14 4.12 18.56
C MET A 39 12.68 3.08 19.57
N GLY A 40 13.81 2.46 19.30
CA GLY A 40 14.47 1.54 20.23
C GLY A 40 13.52 0.48 20.80
N ARG A 41 13.23 0.54 22.10
CA ARG A 41 12.32 -0.39 22.78
C ARG A 41 10.85 -0.25 22.38
N ALA A 42 10.43 0.91 21.89
CA ALA A 42 9.08 1.17 21.40
C ALA A 42 8.87 0.72 19.94
N ASN A 43 9.92 0.21 19.27
CA ASN A 43 9.86 -0.26 17.89
C ASN A 43 8.82 -1.39 17.75
N PRO A 44 7.81 -1.25 16.90
CA PRO A 44 6.78 -2.27 16.71
C PRO A 44 7.39 -3.60 16.24
N SER A 45 6.79 -4.70 16.66
CA SER A 45 7.16 -6.04 16.17
C SER A 45 6.87 -6.19 14.68
N ILE A 46 7.51 -7.16 14.03
CA ILE A 46 7.33 -7.44 12.60
C ILE A 46 5.83 -7.52 12.22
N PRO A 47 4.99 -8.34 12.88
CA PRO A 47 3.57 -8.41 12.54
C PRO A 47 2.83 -7.07 12.72
N ARG A 48 3.21 -6.25 13.70
CA ARG A 48 2.62 -4.92 13.89
C ARG A 48 3.00 -3.96 12.76
N LYS A 49 4.24 -4.01 12.28
CA LYS A 49 4.65 -3.22 11.12
C LYS A 49 3.89 -3.61 9.86
N PHE A 50 3.63 -4.90 9.68
CA PHE A 50 2.76 -5.39 8.60
C PHE A 50 1.33 -4.83 8.73
N GLY A 51 0.73 -4.90 9.92
CA GLY A 51 -0.57 -4.30 10.17
C GLY A 51 -0.60 -2.81 9.83
N LEU A 52 0.40 -2.05 10.28
CA LEU A 52 0.55 -0.63 9.94
C LEU A 52 0.68 -0.40 8.44
N GLY A 53 1.49 -1.20 7.74
CA GLY A 53 1.66 -1.08 6.29
C GLY A 53 0.34 -1.28 5.53
N ILE A 54 -0.46 -2.27 5.92
CA ILE A 54 -1.79 -2.50 5.34
C ILE A 54 -2.72 -1.32 5.65
N MET A 55 -2.70 -0.80 6.88
CA MET A 55 -3.51 0.36 7.26
C MET A 55 -3.11 1.63 6.50
N PHE A 56 -1.83 1.87 6.23
CA PHE A 56 -1.38 2.99 5.39
C PHE A 56 -1.94 2.89 3.97
N ASN A 57 -1.97 1.69 3.38
CA ASN A 57 -2.65 1.48 2.10
C ASN A 57 -4.16 1.78 2.18
N GLY A 58 -4.81 1.41 3.29
CA GLY A 58 -6.20 1.80 3.55
C GLY A 58 -6.37 3.32 3.61
N LEU A 59 -5.48 4.03 4.29
CA LEU A 59 -5.50 5.51 4.35
C LEU A 59 -5.31 6.16 2.97
N ALA A 60 -4.56 5.55 2.07
CA ALA A 60 -4.46 6.00 0.69
C ALA A 60 -5.82 5.94 -0.03
N PHE A 61 -6.60 4.88 0.17
CA PHE A 61 -7.97 4.81 -0.34
C PHE A 61 -8.91 5.82 0.33
N LEU A 62 -8.75 6.08 1.63
CA LEU A 62 -9.51 7.14 2.32
C LEU A 62 -9.27 8.51 1.68
N LEU A 63 -8.03 8.84 1.34
CA LEU A 63 -7.71 10.09 0.66
C LEU A 63 -8.41 10.17 -0.71
N LEU A 64 -8.44 9.07 -1.47
CA LEU A 64 -9.19 9.02 -2.73
C LEU A 64 -10.70 9.18 -2.54
N MET A 65 -11.26 8.57 -1.49
CA MET A 65 -12.68 8.75 -1.15
C MET A 65 -13.01 10.21 -0.83
N ILE A 66 -12.19 10.87 0.00
CA ILE A 66 -12.38 12.28 0.34
C ILE A 66 -12.29 13.16 -0.92
N ALA A 67 -11.31 12.88 -1.78
CA ALA A 67 -11.15 13.65 -3.01
C ALA A 67 -12.33 13.45 -3.98
N LEU A 68 -12.83 12.23 -4.12
CA LEU A 68 -13.97 11.91 -4.97
C LEU A 68 -15.31 12.41 -4.41
N SER A 69 -15.43 12.60 -3.10
CA SER A 69 -16.66 13.09 -2.48
C SER A 69 -16.73 14.62 -2.39
N GLY A 70 -15.58 15.31 -2.26
CA GLY A 70 -15.56 16.74 -1.96
C GLY A 70 -14.69 17.61 -2.86
N MET A 71 -13.86 17.03 -3.74
CA MET A 71 -12.89 17.75 -4.56
C MET A 71 -13.05 17.50 -6.06
N VAL A 72 -14.19 16.97 -6.47
CA VAL A 72 -14.47 16.71 -7.89
C VAL A 72 -14.79 18.03 -8.58
N SER A 73 -14.06 18.34 -9.65
CA SER A 73 -14.35 19.49 -10.52
C SER A 73 -15.60 19.26 -11.37
N ASP A 74 -16.14 20.32 -11.99
CA ASP A 74 -17.28 20.24 -12.92
C ASP A 74 -17.04 19.26 -14.08
N ALA A 75 -15.76 18.97 -14.39
CA ALA A 75 -15.35 17.98 -15.39
C ALA A 75 -15.30 16.53 -14.85
N GLY A 76 -15.75 16.26 -13.62
CA GLY A 76 -15.73 14.93 -12.99
C GLY A 76 -14.34 14.43 -12.59
N LYS A 77 -13.35 15.32 -12.47
CA LYS A 77 -11.96 14.98 -12.19
C LYS A 77 -11.50 15.49 -10.81
N ILE A 78 -10.73 14.71 -10.10
CA ILE A 78 -10.06 15.09 -8.84
C ILE A 78 -8.72 15.82 -9.11
N PRO A 79 -8.21 16.63 -8.16
CA PRO A 79 -6.95 17.34 -8.32
C PRO A 79 -5.75 16.40 -8.50
N PHE A 80 -4.77 16.82 -9.31
CA PHE A 80 -3.54 16.08 -9.58
C PHE A 80 -2.78 15.67 -8.31
N TRP A 81 -2.61 16.59 -7.37
CA TRP A 81 -1.85 16.37 -6.14
C TRP A 81 -2.43 15.23 -5.27
N THR A 82 -3.74 14.95 -5.38
CA THR A 82 -4.38 13.87 -4.64
C THR A 82 -3.75 12.53 -4.98
N LEU A 83 -3.61 12.24 -6.28
CA LEU A 83 -2.99 10.99 -6.72
C LEU A 83 -1.52 10.93 -6.35
N PHE A 84 -0.82 12.05 -6.40
CA PHE A 84 0.57 12.15 -5.94
C PHE A 84 0.69 11.76 -4.46
N MET A 85 -0.16 12.34 -3.59
CA MET A 85 -0.17 12.00 -2.16
C MET A 85 -0.55 10.55 -1.89
N VAL A 86 -1.47 9.99 -2.66
CA VAL A 86 -1.84 8.58 -2.59
C VAL A 86 -0.61 7.68 -2.79
N TYR A 87 0.19 7.93 -3.83
CA TYR A 87 1.41 7.16 -4.08
C TYR A 87 2.44 7.33 -2.95
N VAL A 88 2.58 8.52 -2.37
CA VAL A 88 3.46 8.74 -1.22
C VAL A 88 2.99 7.93 0.00
N ILE A 89 1.70 7.95 0.32
CA ILE A 89 1.15 7.18 1.45
C ILE A 89 1.30 5.67 1.21
N GLN A 90 1.03 5.20 -0.01
CA GLN A 90 1.23 3.79 -0.37
C GLN A 90 2.70 3.38 -0.25
N SER A 91 3.65 4.24 -0.64
CA SER A 91 5.08 3.98 -0.50
C SER A 91 5.48 3.81 0.97
N VAL A 92 4.90 4.60 1.89
CA VAL A 92 5.11 4.39 3.34
C VAL A 92 4.58 3.02 3.77
N GLY A 93 3.39 2.64 3.33
CA GLY A 93 2.84 1.31 3.58
C GLY A 93 3.73 0.19 3.04
N GLU A 94 4.24 0.34 1.83
CA GLU A 94 5.13 -0.62 1.19
C GLU A 94 6.46 -0.75 1.94
N LEU A 95 7.04 0.33 2.43
CA LEU A 95 8.25 0.31 3.24
C LEU A 95 8.07 -0.40 4.60
N CYS A 96 6.83 -0.43 5.11
CA CYS A 96 6.49 -1.22 6.29
C CYS A 96 6.28 -2.71 6.00
N LEU A 97 6.10 -3.11 4.74
CA LEU A 97 5.78 -4.48 4.32
C LEU A 97 6.99 -5.17 3.67
N SER A 98 7.44 -4.64 2.52
CA SER A 98 8.36 -5.36 1.63
C SER A 98 9.74 -5.60 2.22
N PRO A 99 10.49 -4.60 2.72
CA PRO A 99 11.82 -4.83 3.29
C PRO A 99 11.78 -5.72 4.54
N ILE A 100 10.73 -5.55 5.35
CA ILE A 100 10.55 -6.28 6.59
C ILE A 100 10.16 -7.73 6.30
N GLY A 101 9.28 -7.96 5.32
CA GLY A 101 8.88 -9.30 4.91
C GLY A 101 10.02 -10.12 4.32
N LEU A 102 10.81 -9.53 3.44
CA LEU A 102 12.01 -10.18 2.91
C LEU A 102 13.01 -10.57 4.02
N SER A 103 13.27 -9.64 4.95
CA SER A 103 14.12 -9.89 6.11
C SER A 103 13.54 -10.98 7.03
N MET A 104 12.22 -11.00 7.23
CA MET A 104 11.53 -12.00 8.04
C MET A 104 11.69 -13.41 7.44
N VAL A 105 11.46 -13.56 6.13
CA VAL A 105 11.59 -14.85 5.45
C VAL A 105 13.01 -15.41 5.60
N THR A 106 14.04 -14.57 5.41
CA THR A 106 15.44 -15.00 5.53
C THR A 106 15.84 -15.36 6.97
N LYS A 107 15.22 -14.74 7.97
CA LYS A 107 15.49 -15.02 9.40
C LYS A 107 14.74 -16.21 9.95
N LEU A 108 13.53 -16.48 9.46
CA LEU A 108 12.69 -17.57 9.97
C LEU A 108 12.89 -18.88 9.22
N ALA A 109 13.25 -18.84 7.94
CA ALA A 109 13.45 -20.03 7.15
C ALA A 109 14.80 -20.73 7.50
N PRO A 110 14.81 -22.06 7.62
CA PRO A 110 16.06 -22.81 7.68
C PRO A 110 16.93 -22.50 6.45
N VAL A 111 18.25 -22.43 6.61
CA VAL A 111 19.19 -22.04 5.54
C VAL A 111 18.94 -22.77 4.22
N ARG A 112 18.62 -24.07 4.30
CA ARG A 112 18.33 -24.90 3.11
C ARG A 112 17.03 -24.53 2.40
N LEU A 113 16.08 -23.87 3.08
CA LEU A 113 14.74 -23.55 2.59
C LEU A 113 14.52 -22.05 2.35
N VAL A 114 15.54 -21.22 2.55
CA VAL A 114 15.43 -19.76 2.34
C VAL A 114 14.97 -19.45 0.91
N GLY A 115 15.55 -20.10 -0.10
CA GLY A 115 15.15 -19.91 -1.50
C GLY A 115 13.68 -20.29 -1.76
N PHE A 116 13.21 -21.39 -1.17
CA PHE A 116 11.82 -21.81 -1.24
C PHE A 116 10.89 -20.79 -0.54
N GLY A 117 11.27 -20.33 0.65
CA GLY A 117 10.54 -19.30 1.38
C GLY A 117 10.43 -17.98 0.60
N MET A 118 11.53 -17.55 -0.04
CA MET A 118 11.55 -16.38 -0.91
C MET A 118 10.67 -16.57 -2.14
N GLY A 119 10.69 -17.75 -2.75
CA GLY A 119 9.77 -18.10 -3.85
C GLY A 119 8.31 -18.00 -3.43
N GLY A 120 7.96 -18.50 -2.25
CA GLY A 120 6.61 -18.36 -1.66
C GLY A 120 6.22 -16.90 -1.43
N TRP A 121 7.15 -16.07 -0.96
CA TRP A 121 6.93 -14.62 -0.81
C TRP A 121 6.60 -13.95 -2.14
N PHE A 122 7.39 -14.17 -3.17
CA PHE A 122 7.13 -13.58 -4.49
C PHE A 122 5.87 -14.16 -5.15
N LEU A 123 5.56 -15.44 -4.92
CA LEU A 123 4.30 -16.03 -5.37
C LEU A 123 3.09 -15.35 -4.72
N SER A 124 3.14 -15.05 -3.42
CA SER A 124 2.08 -14.32 -2.74
C SER A 124 1.89 -12.91 -3.31
N THR A 125 2.97 -12.25 -3.68
CA THR A 125 2.93 -10.94 -4.34
C THR A 125 2.31 -11.04 -5.74
N ALA A 126 2.67 -12.07 -6.51
CA ALA A 126 2.09 -12.31 -7.84
C ALA A 126 0.57 -12.58 -7.78
N ILE A 127 0.13 -13.40 -6.82
CA ILE A 127 -1.29 -13.67 -6.57
C ILE A 127 -2.00 -12.37 -6.16
N GLY A 128 -1.42 -11.58 -5.25
CA GLY A 128 -1.96 -10.30 -4.82
C GLY A 128 -2.14 -9.32 -5.98
N ASN A 129 -1.16 -9.21 -6.86
CA ASN A 129 -1.23 -8.36 -8.06
C ASN A 129 -2.34 -8.83 -9.02
N ASN A 130 -2.51 -10.13 -9.20
CA ASN A 130 -3.58 -10.69 -10.04
C ASN A 130 -4.97 -10.36 -9.45
N LEU A 131 -5.17 -10.59 -8.16
CA LEU A 131 -6.42 -10.26 -7.46
C LEU A 131 -6.71 -8.75 -7.51
N SER A 132 -5.69 -7.92 -7.39
CA SER A 132 -5.78 -6.47 -7.54
C SER A 132 -6.24 -6.05 -8.95
N GLY A 133 -5.75 -6.74 -9.98
CA GLY A 133 -6.20 -6.54 -11.36
C GLY A 133 -7.67 -6.92 -11.57
N ILE A 134 -8.10 -8.07 -11.01
CA ILE A 134 -9.51 -8.50 -11.04
C ILE A 134 -10.40 -7.48 -10.32
N PHE A 135 -9.98 -7.03 -9.14
CA PHE A 135 -10.69 -5.98 -8.39
C PHE A 135 -10.82 -4.69 -9.20
N ALA A 136 -9.72 -4.21 -9.78
CA ALA A 136 -9.72 -3.01 -10.60
C ALA A 136 -10.65 -3.13 -11.81
N SER A 137 -10.68 -4.27 -12.48
CA SER A 137 -11.60 -4.51 -13.59
C SER A 137 -13.07 -4.53 -13.17
N SER A 138 -13.38 -5.11 -12.01
CA SER A 138 -14.75 -5.14 -11.46
C SER A 138 -15.26 -3.75 -11.09
N VAL A 139 -14.38 -2.89 -10.56
CA VAL A 139 -14.71 -1.50 -10.22
C VAL A 139 -14.88 -0.63 -11.48
N SER A 140 -14.09 -0.89 -12.52
CA SER A 140 -14.16 -0.12 -13.77
C SER A 140 -15.40 -0.47 -14.62
N GLY A 141 -15.90 -1.70 -14.57
CA GLY A 141 -17.01 -2.16 -15.39
C GLY A 141 -16.77 -2.06 -16.89
N GLU A 142 -17.80 -2.34 -17.70
CA GLU A 142 -17.71 -2.27 -19.18
C GLU A 142 -17.62 -0.83 -19.73
N GLY A 143 -18.12 0.16 -18.98
CA GLY A 143 -18.11 1.58 -19.36
C GLY A 143 -16.84 2.34 -18.97
N GLY A 144 -15.87 1.67 -18.33
CA GLY A 144 -14.68 2.30 -17.79
C GLY A 144 -14.90 2.94 -16.40
N LEU A 145 -13.82 3.41 -15.77
CA LEU A 145 -13.85 3.99 -14.43
C LEU A 145 -14.59 5.33 -14.41
N SER A 146 -15.71 5.37 -13.71
CA SER A 146 -16.44 6.59 -13.37
C SER A 146 -16.15 7.06 -11.95
N ALA A 147 -16.45 8.31 -11.60
CA ALA A 147 -16.28 8.80 -10.24
C ALA A 147 -17.11 8.02 -9.21
N ALA A 148 -18.33 7.60 -9.57
CA ALA A 148 -19.21 6.84 -8.71
C ALA A 148 -18.71 5.40 -8.49
N SER A 149 -18.30 4.70 -9.56
CA SER A 149 -17.74 3.34 -9.44
C SER A 149 -16.40 3.35 -8.70
N ALA A 150 -15.55 4.34 -8.95
CA ALA A 150 -14.31 4.53 -8.23
C ALA A 150 -14.54 4.76 -6.73
N LEU A 151 -15.50 5.64 -6.35
CA LEU A 151 -15.83 5.89 -4.96
C LEU A 151 -16.31 4.61 -4.26
N SER A 152 -17.20 3.85 -4.89
CA SER A 152 -17.67 2.56 -4.35
C SER A 152 -16.53 1.56 -4.14
N GLY A 153 -15.68 1.40 -5.16
CA GLY A 153 -14.53 0.50 -5.09
C GLY A 153 -13.52 0.89 -4.01
N TYR A 154 -13.18 2.17 -3.93
CA TYR A 154 -12.23 2.66 -2.91
C TYR A 154 -12.82 2.60 -1.50
N THR A 155 -14.11 2.79 -1.33
CA THR A 155 -14.80 2.60 -0.06
C THR A 155 -14.70 1.15 0.41
N PHE A 156 -14.98 0.20 -0.47
CA PHE A 156 -14.80 -1.22 -0.17
C PHE A 156 -13.34 -1.55 0.17
N GLY A 157 -12.40 -1.12 -0.67
CA GLY A 157 -10.96 -1.33 -0.45
C GLY A 157 -10.48 -0.74 0.88
N PHE A 158 -10.94 0.46 1.24
CA PHE A 158 -10.63 1.09 2.52
C PHE A 158 -11.04 0.20 3.71
N TRP A 159 -12.30 -0.24 3.75
CA TRP A 159 -12.79 -1.05 4.85
C TRP A 159 -12.08 -2.40 4.94
N VAL A 160 -11.83 -3.04 3.80
CA VAL A 160 -11.09 -4.32 3.75
C VAL A 160 -9.66 -4.14 4.29
N LEU A 161 -8.93 -3.12 3.84
CA LEU A 161 -7.54 -2.91 4.26
C LEU A 161 -7.45 -2.46 5.73
N ILE A 162 -8.32 -1.56 6.17
CA ILE A 162 -8.31 -1.12 7.57
C ILE A 162 -8.67 -2.27 8.51
N SER A 163 -9.70 -3.04 8.19
CA SER A 163 -10.10 -4.18 9.04
C SER A 163 -9.02 -5.27 9.07
N ALA A 164 -8.43 -5.62 7.91
CA ALA A 164 -7.36 -6.60 7.84
C ALA A 164 -6.10 -6.13 8.58
N GLY A 165 -5.70 -4.87 8.39
CA GLY A 165 -4.55 -4.27 9.08
C GLY A 165 -4.76 -4.18 10.59
N ALA A 166 -5.93 -3.75 11.05
CA ALA A 166 -6.29 -3.70 12.46
C ALA A 166 -6.32 -5.10 13.08
N LEU A 167 -6.94 -6.07 12.41
CA LEU A 167 -6.96 -7.47 12.87
C LEU A 167 -5.53 -8.00 13.03
N LEU A 168 -4.69 -7.83 12.01
CA LEU A 168 -3.29 -8.25 12.08
C LEU A 168 -2.53 -7.54 13.20
N PHE A 169 -2.77 -6.26 13.42
CA PHE A 169 -2.15 -5.49 14.50
C PHE A 169 -2.56 -6.01 15.89
N LEU A 170 -3.83 -6.41 16.06
CA LEU A 170 -4.36 -6.96 17.29
C LEU A 170 -3.83 -8.37 17.58
N ILE A 171 -3.74 -9.24 16.57
CA ILE A 171 -3.21 -10.61 16.73
C ILE A 171 -1.68 -10.67 16.70
N ALA A 172 -1.01 -9.55 16.40
CA ALA A 172 0.45 -9.45 16.32
C ALA A 172 1.19 -10.03 17.55
N PRO A 173 0.74 -9.82 18.79
CA PRO A 173 1.40 -10.42 19.96
C PRO A 173 1.40 -11.94 19.96
N LEU A 174 0.32 -12.55 19.44
CA LEU A 174 0.21 -14.01 19.30
C LEU A 174 1.19 -14.52 18.24
N ILE A 175 1.21 -13.89 17.06
CA ILE A 175 2.14 -14.24 15.97
C ILE A 175 3.59 -14.07 16.46
N GLN A 176 3.91 -12.99 17.17
CA GLN A 176 5.25 -12.72 17.67
C GLN A 176 5.76 -13.82 18.62
N ARG A 177 4.88 -14.44 19.42
CA ARG A 177 5.25 -15.58 20.27
C ARG A 177 5.69 -16.80 19.42
N LEU A 178 5.03 -17.04 18.29
CA LEU A 178 5.36 -18.12 17.36
C LEU A 178 6.69 -17.90 16.62
N MET A 179 7.15 -16.65 16.52
CA MET A 179 8.41 -16.29 15.86
C MET A 179 9.66 -16.50 16.71
N HIS A 180 9.53 -17.08 17.92
CA HIS A 180 10.66 -17.47 18.80
C HIS A 180 11.73 -16.37 18.99
N GLY A 181 11.29 -15.11 19.17
CA GLY A 181 12.19 -14.00 19.48
C GLY A 181 12.79 -13.27 18.27
N VAL A 182 12.47 -13.64 17.04
CA VAL A 182 12.85 -12.85 15.85
C VAL A 182 12.13 -11.50 15.88
N LYS A 183 12.94 -10.41 15.81
CA LYS A 183 12.47 -9.02 15.86
C LYS A 183 12.89 -8.27 14.60
#